data_6456a128b0837d9c0dbd85c7944303d1
#
_entry.id   6456a128b0837d9c0dbd85c7944303d1
#
_cell.length_a   1.000
_cell.length_b   1.000
_cell.length_c   1.000
_cell.angle_alpha   90.00
_cell.angle_beta   90.00
_cell.angle_gamma   90.00
#
_symmetry.space_group_name_H-M   'P 1'
#
loop_
_entity.id
_entity.type
_entity.pdbx_description
1 polymer ?
#
loop_
_entity_poly.entity_id
_entity_poly.type
_entity_poly.pdbx_seq_one_letter_code
_entity_poly.pdbx_strand_id
1 'polypeptide(L)'
;GLANRARQTKGGSTAVKESVRTGKARLVILATDASDGTKRWVTRLTEMHAVPVLEQHTKNELGNSLDHTPKAVLAVLNRHFASGIIEKSSLQAPLKSADLNRTRQ
;
A
#
# COMPACT_ATOMS: atom_id res chain seq x y z
N GLY A 1 -12.82 10.99 8.56
CA GLY A 1 -13.72 10.22 7.76
C GLY A 1 -13.15 9.92 6.41
N LEU A 2 -14.02 9.45 5.54
CA LEU A 2 -13.58 9.04 4.21
C LEU A 2 -13.03 10.20 3.40
N ALA A 3 -13.60 11.38 3.58
CA ALA A 3 -13.12 12.54 2.83
C ALA A 3 -11.66 12.84 3.15
N ASN A 4 -11.28 12.72 4.41
CA ASN A 4 -9.90 12.93 4.80
C ASN A 4 -9.01 11.83 4.24
N ARG A 5 -9.50 10.60 4.23
CA ARG A 5 -8.73 9.50 3.66
C ARG A 5 -8.53 9.68 2.17
N ALA A 6 -9.52 10.21 1.48
CA ALA A 6 -9.40 10.42 0.05
C ALA A 6 -8.28 11.40 -0.28
N ARG A 7 -8.02 12.37 0.60
CA ARG A 7 -6.91 13.31 0.40
C ARG A 7 -5.57 12.68 0.71
N GLN A 8 -5.58 11.65 1.56
CA GLN A 8 -4.35 11.02 2.02
C GLN A 8 -4.00 9.78 1.24
N THR A 9 -4.84 9.41 0.27
CA THR A 9 -4.60 8.22 -0.53
C THR A 9 -4.82 8.53 -1.99
N LYS A 10 -4.14 7.79 -2.84
CA LYS A 10 -4.29 7.87 -4.29
C LYS A 10 -4.42 6.45 -4.82
N GLY A 11 -5.45 6.23 -5.63
CA GLY A 11 -5.70 4.89 -6.16
C GLY A 11 -5.42 4.78 -7.63
N GLY A 12 -5.00 3.58 -8.04
CA GLY A 12 -4.75 3.29 -9.44
C GLY A 12 -3.28 3.38 -9.80
N SER A 13 -2.92 2.71 -10.87
CA SER A 13 -1.51 2.56 -11.25
C SER A 13 -0.81 3.88 -11.51
N THR A 14 -1.44 4.76 -12.28
CA THR A 14 -0.81 6.02 -12.65
C THR A 14 -0.53 6.89 -11.43
N ALA A 15 -1.55 7.03 -10.57
CA ALA A 15 -1.40 7.87 -9.37
C ALA A 15 -0.39 7.28 -8.40
N VAL A 16 -0.37 5.95 -8.26
CA VAL A 16 0.58 5.32 -7.36
C VAL A 16 2.00 5.48 -7.88
N LYS A 17 2.21 5.27 -9.17
CA LYS A 17 3.54 5.45 -9.75
C LYS A 17 4.07 6.84 -9.51
N GLU A 18 3.23 7.84 -9.72
CA GLU A 18 3.65 9.21 -9.53
C GLU A 18 3.94 9.50 -8.07
N SER A 19 3.08 9.03 -7.16
CA SER A 19 3.28 9.27 -5.73
C SER A 19 4.58 8.66 -5.21
N VAL A 20 4.92 7.48 -5.72
CA VAL A 20 6.17 6.84 -5.31
C VAL A 20 7.37 7.60 -5.89
N ARG A 21 7.31 7.93 -7.17
CA ARG A 21 8.44 8.60 -7.82
C ARG A 21 8.72 9.98 -7.26
N THR A 22 7.69 10.69 -6.83
CA THR A 22 7.85 12.04 -6.29
C THR A 22 8.12 12.04 -4.79
N GLY A 23 8.23 10.87 -4.18
CA GLY A 23 8.55 10.77 -2.76
C GLY A 23 7.40 11.05 -1.83
N LYS A 24 6.17 11.11 -2.34
CA LYS A 24 5.02 11.41 -1.50
C LYS A 24 4.38 10.18 -0.89
N ALA A 25 4.57 9.00 -1.49
CA ALA A 25 3.95 7.79 -0.98
C ALA A 25 4.70 7.30 0.26
N ARG A 26 3.94 7.02 1.32
CA ARG A 26 4.50 6.49 2.57
C ARG A 26 4.26 5.00 2.69
N LEU A 27 3.30 4.47 1.96
CA LEU A 27 2.94 3.07 1.97
C LEU A 27 2.19 2.78 0.68
N VAL A 28 2.37 1.61 0.13
CA VAL A 28 1.57 1.15 -1.01
C VAL A 28 0.83 -0.10 -0.58
N ILE A 29 -0.46 -0.14 -0.87
CA ILE A 29 -1.29 -1.32 -0.62
C ILE A 29 -1.58 -1.95 -1.97
N LEU A 30 -1.26 -3.23 -2.09
CA LEU A 30 -1.41 -4.00 -3.31
C LEU A 30 -2.54 -5.00 -3.12
N ALA A 31 -3.49 -5.00 -4.03
CA ALA A 31 -4.61 -5.92 -3.94
C ALA A 31 -4.13 -7.36 -4.09
N THR A 32 -4.75 -8.26 -3.32
CA THR A 32 -4.36 -9.68 -3.37
C THR A 32 -4.70 -10.30 -4.72
N ASP A 33 -5.70 -9.75 -5.40
CA ASP A 33 -6.13 -10.24 -6.71
C ASP A 33 -5.63 -9.37 -7.86
N ALA A 34 -4.58 -8.58 -7.62
CA ALA A 34 -3.95 -7.82 -8.69
C ALA A 34 -3.24 -8.77 -9.65
N SER A 35 -3.09 -8.34 -10.89
CA SER A 35 -2.41 -9.15 -11.89
C SER A 35 -0.94 -9.30 -11.55
N ASP A 36 -0.32 -10.34 -12.11
CA ASP A 36 1.11 -10.57 -11.89
C ASP A 36 1.93 -9.40 -12.39
N GLY A 37 1.52 -8.81 -13.51
CA GLY A 37 2.22 -7.64 -14.03
C GLY A 37 2.19 -6.49 -13.06
N THR A 38 1.03 -6.24 -12.46
CA THR A 38 0.91 -5.18 -11.46
C THR A 38 1.79 -5.47 -10.25
N LYS A 39 1.76 -6.71 -9.76
CA LYS A 39 2.58 -7.07 -8.61
C LYS A 39 4.07 -6.87 -8.90
N ARG A 40 4.49 -7.18 -10.11
CA ARG A 40 5.89 -7.01 -10.49
C ARG A 40 6.33 -5.56 -10.50
N TRP A 41 5.55 -4.70 -11.16
CA TRP A 41 6.00 -3.30 -11.24
C TRP A 41 5.89 -2.62 -9.88
N VAL A 42 4.89 -2.99 -9.08
CA VAL A 42 4.77 -2.42 -7.72
C VAL A 42 5.99 -2.78 -6.89
N THR A 43 6.35 -4.06 -6.89
CA THR A 43 7.51 -4.52 -6.12
C THR A 43 8.78 -3.81 -6.56
N ARG A 44 9.01 -3.72 -7.86
CA ARG A 44 10.23 -3.10 -8.37
C ARG A 44 10.29 -1.62 -8.03
N LEU A 45 9.19 -0.91 -8.25
CA LEU A 45 9.17 0.53 -8.04
C LEU A 45 9.32 0.87 -6.57
N THR A 46 8.61 0.16 -5.70
CA THR A 46 8.66 0.45 -4.27
C THR A 46 10.01 0.09 -3.68
N GLU A 47 10.66 -0.96 -4.20
CA GLU A 47 12.02 -1.28 -3.74
C GLU A 47 13.00 -0.19 -4.14
N MET A 48 12.87 0.33 -5.35
CA MET A 48 13.75 1.40 -5.80
C MET A 48 13.65 2.65 -4.93
N HIS A 49 12.48 2.89 -4.37
CA HIS A 49 12.24 4.11 -3.59
C HIS A 49 12.09 3.85 -2.11
N ALA A 50 12.33 2.61 -1.67
CA ALA A 50 12.28 2.23 -0.26
C ALA A 50 10.93 2.53 0.37
N VAL A 51 9.84 2.22 -0.35
CA VAL A 51 8.48 2.41 0.14
C VAL A 51 7.93 1.05 0.58
N PRO A 52 7.36 0.93 1.78
CA PRO A 52 6.80 -0.34 2.22
C PRO A 52 5.55 -0.70 1.42
N VAL A 53 5.32 -2.00 1.26
CA VAL A 53 4.17 -2.53 0.53
C VAL A 53 3.45 -3.53 1.41
N LEU A 54 2.13 -3.45 1.42
CA LEU A 54 1.28 -4.46 2.04
C LEU A 54 0.38 -5.07 0.98
N GLU A 55 0.35 -6.38 0.91
CA GLU A 55 -0.57 -7.06 0.00
C GLU A 55 -1.78 -7.49 0.80
N GLN A 56 -2.83 -6.67 0.77
CA GLN A 56 -4.04 -6.88 1.56
C GLN A 56 -5.24 -6.41 0.77
N HIS A 57 -6.39 -7.03 1.06
CA HIS A 57 -7.66 -6.63 0.48
C HIS A 57 -7.73 -6.95 -1.00
N THR A 58 -8.95 -7.01 -1.50
CA THR A 58 -9.19 -7.23 -2.93
C THR A 58 -9.28 -5.88 -3.64
N LYS A 59 -9.29 -5.93 -4.97
CA LYS A 59 -9.45 -4.72 -5.77
C LYS A 59 -10.76 -4.01 -5.42
N ASN A 60 -11.83 -4.78 -5.21
CA ASN A 60 -13.10 -4.16 -4.85
C ASN A 60 -13.05 -3.49 -3.49
N GLU A 61 -12.39 -4.13 -2.54
CA GLU A 61 -12.27 -3.54 -1.20
C GLU A 61 -11.46 -2.26 -1.23
N LEU A 62 -10.37 -2.24 -1.98
CA LEU A 62 -9.58 -1.02 -2.09
C LEU A 62 -10.37 0.08 -2.78
N GLY A 63 -11.14 -0.27 -3.81
CA GLY A 63 -11.96 0.70 -4.51
C GLY A 63 -13.05 1.27 -3.63
N ASN A 64 -13.64 0.44 -2.78
CA ASN A 64 -14.72 0.90 -1.89
C ASN A 64 -14.25 1.96 -0.91
N SER A 65 -12.97 1.97 -0.58
CA SER A 65 -12.44 2.99 0.32
C SER A 65 -12.24 4.33 -0.36
N LEU A 66 -12.43 4.39 -1.67
CA LEU A 66 -12.24 5.61 -2.44
C LEU A 66 -13.53 5.94 -3.22
N ASP A 67 -13.54 5.61 -4.50
CA ASP A 67 -14.63 6.02 -5.40
C ASP A 67 -15.51 4.86 -5.86
N HIS A 68 -15.37 3.71 -5.21
CA HIS A 68 -16.12 2.48 -5.51
C HIS A 68 -15.75 1.86 -6.86
N THR A 69 -14.66 2.30 -7.45
CA THR A 69 -14.11 1.67 -8.66
C THR A 69 -12.96 0.77 -8.23
N PRO A 70 -12.91 -0.50 -8.67
CA PRO A 70 -11.84 -1.41 -8.23
C PRO A 70 -10.46 -0.81 -8.47
N LYS A 71 -9.58 -0.99 -7.49
CA LYS A 71 -8.22 -0.48 -7.54
C LYS A 71 -7.25 -1.62 -7.23
N ALA A 72 -6.37 -1.91 -8.16
CA ALA A 72 -5.36 -2.94 -7.93
C ALA A 72 -4.30 -2.49 -6.94
N VAL A 73 -4.11 -1.18 -6.81
CA VAL A 73 -3.03 -0.64 -5.99
C VAL A 73 -3.45 0.74 -5.47
N LEU A 74 -2.94 1.08 -4.29
CA LEU A 74 -3.32 2.32 -3.62
C LEU A 74 -2.10 2.83 -2.86
N ALA A 75 -1.85 4.13 -2.94
CA ALA A 75 -0.77 4.76 -2.20
C ALA A 75 -1.33 5.55 -1.03
N VAL A 76 -0.70 5.42 0.12
CA VAL A 76 -1.04 6.17 1.32
C VAL A 76 0.01 7.27 1.47
N LEU A 77 -0.44 8.51 1.53
CA LEU A 77 0.45 9.66 1.52
C LEU A 77 0.72 10.22 2.91
N ASN A 78 -0.16 9.94 3.85
CA ASN A 78 -0.02 10.44 5.21
C ASN A 78 0.80 9.47 6.04
N ARG A 79 1.86 9.98 6.66
CA ARG A 79 2.80 9.15 7.42
C ARG A 79 2.12 8.48 8.61
N HIS A 80 1.31 9.21 9.34
CA HIS A 80 0.66 8.64 10.53
C HIS A 80 -0.35 7.60 10.15
N PHE A 81 -1.10 7.84 9.09
CA PHE A 81 -2.07 6.87 8.61
C PHE A 81 -1.36 5.60 8.12
N ALA A 82 -0.26 5.77 7.41
CA ALA A 82 0.51 4.63 6.92
C ALA A 82 1.08 3.81 8.09
N SER A 83 1.61 4.49 9.11
CA SER A 83 2.14 3.80 10.29
C SER A 83 1.06 2.99 11.00
N GLY A 84 -0.14 3.55 11.11
CA GLY A 84 -1.23 2.83 11.74
C GLY A 84 -1.62 1.58 10.98
N ILE A 85 -1.63 1.66 9.65
CA ILE A 85 -1.95 0.50 8.83
C ILE A 85 -0.90 -0.58 8.99
N ILE A 86 0.37 -0.21 8.93
CA ILE A 86 1.47 -1.16 9.05
C ILE A 86 1.42 -1.84 10.43
N GLU A 87 1.23 -1.05 11.47
CA GLU A 87 1.18 -1.57 12.82
C GLU A 87 0.03 -2.57 12.99
N LYS A 88 -1.13 -2.21 12.49
CA LYS A 88 -2.29 -3.08 12.57
C LYS A 88 -2.07 -4.37 11.81
N SER A 89 -1.45 -4.30 10.65
CA SER A 89 -1.15 -5.48 9.85
C SER A 89 -0.18 -6.40 10.56
N SER A 90 0.82 -5.84 11.21
CA SER A 90 1.78 -6.64 11.97
C SER A 90 1.12 -7.37 13.11
N LEU A 91 0.13 -6.75 13.74
CA LEU A 91 -0.59 -7.39 14.82
C LEU A 91 -1.49 -8.51 14.34
N GLN A 92 -2.04 -8.37 13.15
CA GLN A 92 -3.01 -9.32 12.61
C GLN A 92 -2.37 -10.50 11.90
N ALA A 93 -1.19 -10.31 11.35
CA ALA A 93 -0.54 -11.32 10.54
C ALA A 93 0.86 -11.58 11.06
N PRO A 94 1.28 -12.84 11.14
CA PRO A 94 2.64 -13.12 11.57
C PRO A 94 3.63 -12.55 10.57
N LEU A 95 4.72 -12.04 11.10
CA LEU A 95 5.77 -11.53 10.25
C LEU A 95 6.54 -12.68 9.61
N LYS A 96 6.93 -12.48 8.43
CA LYS A 96 7.81 -13.44 7.76
C LYS A 96 9.18 -12.93 7.84
N SER A 97 9.79 -13.47 8.01
CA SER A 97 10.95 -13.00 8.03
C SER A 97 11.47 -11.81 8.13
N ALA A 98 11.60 -11.59 7.99
CA ALA A 98 11.94 -10.58 8.18
C ALA A 98 11.99 -10.23 9.32
N ASP A 99 11.63 -10.56 9.24
CA ASP A 99 11.30 -10.16 10.14
C ASP A 99 11.75 -10.79 11.14
N LEU A 100 12.07 -11.33 11.02
CA LEU A 100 12.40 -11.88 12.06
C LEU A 100 13.63 -11.51 12.59
N ASN A 101 13.88 -11.22 12.11
CA ASN A 101 14.49 -10.68 12.47
C ASN A 101 14.68 -9.72 12.83
N ARG A 102 14.46 -9.36 12.90
CA ARG A 102 14.27 -8.46 13.28
C ARG A 102 14.09 -8.28 14.29
N THR A 103 14.07 -8.90 14.39
CA THR A 103 13.64 -8.85 15.19
C THR A 103 14.02 -8.55 15.95
N ARG A 104 14.41 -8.80 15.80
CA ARG A 104 14.46 -8.59 16.46
C ARG A 104 14.65 -8.09 17.03
N GLN A 105 14.91 -8.26 16.67
CA GLN A 105 14.69 -7.81 17.08
C GLN A 105 14.66 -7.39 17.42
#